data_1cb88d79492a847c98d7c5c395021660
#
_entry.id   1cb88d79492a847c98d7c5c395021660
#
_cell.length_a   1.000
_cell.length_b   1.000
_cell.length_c   1.000
_cell.angle_alpha   90.00
_cell.angle_beta   90.00
_cell.angle_gamma   90.00
#
_symmetry.space_group_name_H-M   'P 1'
#
loop_
_entity.id
_entity.type
_entity.pdbx_description
1 polymer ?
#
loop_
_entity_poly.entity_id
_entity_poly.type
_entity_poly.pdbx_seq_one_letter_code
_entity_poly.pdbx_strand_id
1 'polypeptide(L)'
;MYWNHVLTVLEILLFAVSILQFMPYVDIVHTVLLILWILIACAYVVTAFVLAWMSTFHKDSLKKNTEHKASHRLEPIEDCIPVLSAVLGLITSVRHLRHSSSLPETTDIAIVYNFLDKHHFVVILIGILGWFVLQIGFALIYERVDRESGCKELSFPETEHPTRVEYFYHSITIGTTFAVSDVDANTSHIRWLIMLHSILAFIYNTVAVAAVVDMISSGV
;
A
#
# COMPACT_ATOMS: atom_id res chain seq x y z
N MET A 1 9.87 -13.08 -13.54
CA MET A 1 8.84 -12.60 -14.47
C MET A 1 7.43 -12.88 -13.95
N TYR A 2 7.08 -14.10 -13.59
CA TYR A 2 5.72 -14.50 -13.13
C TYR A 2 5.24 -13.72 -11.89
N TRP A 3 6.09 -13.50 -10.91
CA TRP A 3 5.74 -12.87 -9.64
C TRP A 3 5.40 -11.37 -9.72
N ASN A 4 5.99 -10.63 -10.67
CA ASN A 4 5.62 -9.23 -10.87
C ASN A 4 4.19 -9.11 -11.43
N HIS A 5 3.78 -10.04 -12.30
CA HIS A 5 2.40 -10.09 -12.78
C HIS A 5 1.40 -10.38 -11.66
N VAL A 6 1.77 -11.20 -10.66
CA VAL A 6 0.92 -11.43 -9.48
C VAL A 6 0.70 -10.15 -8.68
N LEU A 7 1.75 -9.36 -8.44
CA LEU A 7 1.62 -8.06 -7.77
C LEU A 7 0.70 -7.11 -8.55
N THR A 8 0.93 -6.95 -9.86
CA THR A 8 0.10 -6.08 -10.70
C THR A 8 -1.38 -6.52 -10.68
N VAL A 9 -1.67 -7.80 -10.73
CA VAL A 9 -3.05 -8.31 -10.65
C VAL A 9 -3.67 -7.96 -9.28
N LEU A 10 -2.93 -8.14 -8.19
CA LEU A 10 -3.41 -7.79 -6.85
C LEU A 10 -3.65 -6.27 -6.71
N GLU A 11 -2.80 -5.42 -7.30
CA GLU A 11 -2.97 -3.96 -7.34
C GLU A 11 -4.25 -3.55 -8.07
N ILE A 12 -4.47 -4.12 -9.25
CA ILE A 12 -5.70 -3.87 -10.04
C ILE A 12 -6.94 -4.32 -9.26
N LEU A 13 -6.89 -5.49 -8.63
CA LEU A 13 -8.00 -5.99 -7.81
C LEU A 13 -8.26 -5.10 -6.59
N LEU A 14 -7.22 -4.66 -5.89
CA LEU A 14 -7.34 -3.71 -4.77
C LEU A 14 -8.03 -2.42 -5.22
N PHE A 15 -7.60 -1.86 -6.33
CA PHE A 15 -8.15 -0.63 -6.86
C PHE A 15 -9.61 -0.80 -7.29
N ALA A 16 -9.93 -1.88 -8.00
CA ALA A 16 -11.29 -2.18 -8.43
C ALA A 16 -12.24 -2.33 -7.23
N VAL A 17 -11.84 -3.08 -6.20
CA VAL A 17 -12.63 -3.23 -4.97
C VAL A 17 -12.76 -1.90 -4.24
N SER A 18 -11.70 -1.07 -4.17
CA SER A 18 -11.76 0.25 -3.58
C SER A 18 -12.78 1.16 -4.26
N ILE A 19 -12.84 1.15 -5.60
CA ILE A 19 -13.85 1.92 -6.36
C ILE A 19 -15.26 1.40 -6.11
N LEU A 20 -15.46 0.08 -6.12
CA LEU A 20 -16.76 -0.53 -5.90
C LEU A 20 -17.36 -0.15 -4.54
N GLN A 21 -16.55 0.07 -3.50
CA GLN A 21 -17.00 0.52 -2.18
C GLN A 21 -17.64 1.92 -2.18
N PHE A 22 -17.44 2.73 -3.23
CA PHE A 22 -18.09 4.05 -3.35
C PHE A 22 -19.48 3.99 -3.99
N MET A 23 -19.89 2.83 -4.53
CA MET A 23 -21.22 2.68 -5.12
C MET A 23 -22.29 2.55 -4.02
N PRO A 24 -23.53 3.01 -4.27
CA PRO A 24 -24.63 2.92 -3.31
C PRO A 24 -25.19 1.49 -3.26
N TYR A 25 -24.47 0.60 -2.61
CA TYR A 25 -24.92 -0.78 -2.37
C TYR A 25 -25.61 -0.93 -1.02
N VAL A 26 -26.29 -2.06 -0.85
CA VAL A 26 -26.83 -2.50 0.43
C VAL A 26 -25.65 -2.80 1.40
N ASP A 27 -25.83 -2.55 2.70
CA ASP A 27 -24.80 -2.68 3.75
C ASP A 27 -24.07 -4.03 3.74
N ILE A 28 -24.77 -5.12 3.43
CA ILE A 28 -24.18 -6.46 3.29
C ILE A 28 -23.12 -6.50 2.19
N VAL A 29 -23.40 -5.87 1.05
CA VAL A 29 -22.43 -5.83 -0.09
C VAL A 29 -21.20 -5.03 0.30
N HIS A 30 -21.37 -3.91 0.99
CA HIS A 30 -20.25 -3.12 1.50
C HIS A 30 -19.36 -3.94 2.43
N THR A 31 -19.94 -4.70 3.35
CA THR A 31 -19.19 -5.56 4.27
C THR A 31 -18.41 -6.64 3.52
N VAL A 32 -19.03 -7.29 2.54
CA VAL A 32 -18.35 -8.30 1.72
C VAL A 32 -17.17 -7.69 0.93
N LEU A 33 -17.38 -6.52 0.32
CA LEU A 33 -16.32 -5.79 -0.38
C LEU A 33 -15.18 -5.38 0.54
N LEU A 34 -15.48 -5.00 1.77
CA LEU A 34 -14.50 -4.63 2.79
C LEU A 34 -13.66 -5.84 3.21
N ILE A 35 -14.28 -6.99 3.47
CA ILE A 35 -13.57 -8.24 3.77
C ILE A 35 -12.69 -8.65 2.58
N LEU A 36 -13.21 -8.57 1.37
CA LEU A 36 -12.47 -8.88 0.15
C LEU A 36 -11.25 -7.97 0.01
N TRP A 37 -11.41 -6.67 0.27
CA TRP A 37 -10.30 -5.71 0.25
C TRP A 37 -9.20 -6.08 1.26
N ILE A 38 -9.57 -6.43 2.50
CA ILE A 38 -8.62 -6.86 3.54
C ILE A 38 -7.84 -8.09 3.08
N LEU A 39 -8.53 -9.10 2.53
CA LEU A 39 -7.89 -10.34 2.07
C LEU A 39 -6.89 -10.07 0.93
N ILE A 40 -7.28 -9.25 -0.05
CA ILE A 40 -6.41 -8.88 -1.17
C ILE A 40 -5.23 -8.04 -0.67
N ALA A 41 -5.46 -7.08 0.23
CA ALA A 41 -4.40 -6.26 0.81
C ALA A 41 -3.40 -7.11 1.61
N CYS A 42 -3.86 -8.07 2.42
CA CYS A 42 -2.99 -9.02 3.10
C CYS A 42 -2.16 -9.84 2.11
N ALA A 43 -2.79 -10.39 1.06
CA ALA A 43 -2.09 -11.15 0.04
C ALA A 43 -1.04 -10.30 -0.69
N TYR A 44 -1.37 -9.04 -1.00
CA TYR A 44 -0.45 -8.10 -1.65
C TYR A 44 0.77 -7.81 -0.75
N VAL A 45 0.53 -7.43 0.50
CA VAL A 45 1.59 -7.12 1.47
C VAL A 45 2.52 -8.33 1.66
N VAL A 46 1.96 -9.51 1.92
CA VAL A 46 2.74 -10.73 2.10
C VAL A 46 3.57 -11.06 0.85
N THR A 47 2.95 -11.01 -0.33
CA THR A 47 3.63 -11.29 -1.60
C THR A 47 4.78 -10.30 -1.83
N ALA A 48 4.55 -9.01 -1.60
CA ALA A 48 5.56 -7.96 -1.78
C ALA A 48 6.77 -8.17 -0.84
N PHE A 49 6.53 -8.47 0.44
CA PHE A 49 7.60 -8.75 1.39
C PHE A 49 8.35 -10.05 1.08
N VAL A 50 7.66 -11.11 0.67
CA VAL A 50 8.31 -12.36 0.23
C VAL A 50 9.21 -12.11 -0.97
N LEU A 51 8.75 -11.34 -1.95
CA LEU A 51 9.56 -11.00 -3.13
C LEU A 51 10.75 -10.10 -2.79
N ALA A 52 10.58 -9.14 -1.89
CA ALA A 52 11.68 -8.33 -1.38
C ALA A 52 12.71 -9.23 -0.66
N TRP A 53 12.25 -10.11 0.23
CA TRP A 53 13.11 -11.08 0.92
C TRP A 53 13.86 -11.99 -0.07
N MET A 54 13.17 -12.56 -1.04
CA MET A 54 13.79 -13.43 -2.07
C MET A 54 14.84 -12.69 -2.90
N SER A 55 14.67 -11.39 -3.14
CA SER A 55 15.62 -10.60 -3.94
C SER A 55 16.99 -10.46 -3.25
N THR A 56 17.07 -10.58 -1.92
CA THR A 56 18.35 -10.54 -1.19
C THR A 56 19.21 -11.77 -1.44
N PHE A 57 18.57 -12.94 -1.63
CA PHE A 57 19.30 -14.20 -1.81
C PHE A 57 19.64 -14.51 -3.29
N HIS A 58 19.02 -13.80 -4.24
CA HIS A 58 19.24 -14.00 -5.68
C HIS A 58 19.97 -12.83 -6.35
N LYS A 59 20.80 -12.10 -5.60
CA LYS A 59 21.53 -10.91 -6.07
C LYS A 59 22.34 -11.17 -7.34
N ASP A 60 22.98 -12.34 -7.45
CA ASP A 60 23.81 -12.71 -8.60
C ASP A 60 23.00 -13.02 -9.88
N SER A 61 21.78 -13.52 -9.73
CA SER A 61 20.91 -13.81 -10.88
C SER A 61 20.26 -12.54 -11.47
N LEU A 62 20.10 -11.51 -10.66
CA LEU A 62 19.54 -10.23 -11.10
C LEU A 62 20.53 -9.43 -11.96
N LYS A 63 21.84 -9.52 -11.67
CA LYS A 63 22.91 -8.86 -12.42
C LYS A 63 22.88 -9.24 -13.93
N LYS A 64 22.53 -10.49 -14.25
CA LYS A 64 22.49 -11.00 -15.62
C LYS A 64 21.22 -10.63 -16.39
N ASN A 65 20.12 -10.33 -15.68
CA ASN A 65 18.83 -9.99 -16.29
C ASN A 65 18.60 -8.49 -16.47
N THR A 66 19.36 -7.64 -15.77
CA THR A 66 19.20 -6.17 -15.84
C THR A 66 19.74 -5.59 -17.14
N GLU A 67 20.75 -6.24 -17.75
CA GLU A 67 21.30 -5.81 -19.05
C GLU A 67 20.35 -6.06 -20.24
N HIS A 68 19.28 -6.85 -20.08
CA HIS A 68 18.50 -7.30 -21.25
C HIS A 68 17.02 -6.88 -21.26
N LYS A 69 16.52 -6.09 -20.28
CA LYS A 69 15.10 -5.71 -20.30
C LYS A 69 14.78 -4.30 -19.77
N ALA A 70 15.31 -3.30 -20.45
CA ALA A 70 14.65 -2.00 -20.55
C ALA A 70 13.47 -2.05 -21.54
N SER A 71 12.62 -3.07 -21.47
CA SER A 71 11.54 -3.27 -22.45
C SER A 71 10.29 -3.87 -21.81
N HIS A 72 9.67 -3.11 -20.96
CA HIS A 72 8.22 -2.93 -20.91
C HIS A 72 7.97 -1.64 -20.14
N ARG A 73 7.67 -0.57 -20.87
CA ARG A 73 7.03 0.61 -20.32
C ARG A 73 5.71 0.15 -19.72
N LEU A 74 5.73 -0.14 -18.43
CA LEU A 74 4.52 -0.06 -17.66
C LEU A 74 4.21 1.44 -17.59
N GLU A 75 3.03 1.82 -17.98
CA GLU A 75 2.64 3.23 -18.04
C GLU A 75 2.74 3.83 -16.62
N PRO A 76 3.17 5.08 -16.45
CA PRO A 76 3.27 5.74 -15.12
C PRO A 76 1.95 5.73 -14.34
N ILE A 77 0.85 5.42 -14.98
CA ILE A 77 -0.47 5.27 -14.38
C ILE A 77 -0.56 4.00 -13.52
N GLU A 78 0.08 2.89 -13.94
CA GLU A 78 0.00 1.61 -13.20
C GLU A 78 0.62 1.72 -11.82
N ASP A 79 1.69 2.52 -11.64
CA ASP A 79 2.35 2.67 -10.35
C ASP A 79 1.58 3.54 -9.34
N CYS A 80 0.68 4.38 -9.82
CA CYS A 80 -0.20 5.15 -8.93
C CYS A 80 -1.33 4.30 -8.36
N ILE A 81 -1.59 3.12 -8.92
CA ILE A 81 -2.70 2.23 -8.51
C ILE A 81 -2.62 1.85 -7.03
N PRO A 82 -1.49 1.35 -6.47
CA PRO A 82 -1.40 1.01 -5.05
C PRO A 82 -1.61 2.22 -4.15
N VAL A 83 -1.01 3.36 -4.52
CA VAL A 83 -1.14 4.61 -3.77
C VAL A 83 -2.60 5.09 -3.71
N LEU A 84 -3.28 5.09 -4.85
CA LEU A 84 -4.70 5.43 -4.94
C LEU A 84 -5.56 4.44 -4.16
N SER A 85 -5.28 3.13 -4.24
CA SER A 85 -6.00 2.09 -3.50
C SER A 85 -5.87 2.27 -1.99
N ALA A 86 -4.68 2.65 -1.49
CA ALA A 86 -4.45 2.93 -0.07
C ALA A 86 -5.26 4.13 0.41
N VAL A 87 -5.27 5.22 -0.36
CA VAL A 87 -6.05 6.43 -0.03
C VAL A 87 -7.55 6.15 -0.04
N LEU A 88 -8.05 5.44 -1.06
CA LEU A 88 -9.45 5.06 -1.15
C LEU A 88 -9.85 4.11 -0.01
N GLY A 89 -9.00 3.16 0.35
CA GLY A 89 -9.20 2.27 1.50
C GLY A 89 -9.31 3.04 2.81
N LEU A 90 -8.47 4.05 3.04
CA LEU A 90 -8.55 4.91 4.23
C LEU A 90 -9.86 5.71 4.25
N ILE A 91 -10.26 6.32 3.14
CA ILE A 91 -11.52 7.07 3.05
C ILE A 91 -12.72 6.14 3.35
N THR A 92 -12.71 4.94 2.81
CA THR A 92 -13.76 3.95 3.05
C THR A 92 -13.81 3.52 4.50
N SER A 93 -12.66 3.32 5.13
CA SER A 93 -12.54 3.00 6.56
C SER A 93 -13.18 4.09 7.43
N VAL A 94 -12.88 5.37 7.17
CA VAL A 94 -13.47 6.50 7.88
C VAL A 94 -14.98 6.63 7.64
N ARG A 95 -15.45 6.35 6.42
CA ARG A 95 -16.89 6.32 6.12
C ARG A 95 -17.62 5.22 6.89
N HIS A 96 -17.03 4.05 7.00
CA HIS A 96 -17.61 2.92 7.74
C HIS A 96 -17.79 3.24 9.21
N LEU A 97 -16.85 3.95 9.84
CA LEU A 97 -16.98 4.43 11.23
C LEU A 97 -18.23 5.31 11.45
N ARG A 98 -18.62 6.09 10.45
CA ARG A 98 -19.76 7.05 10.55
C ARG A 98 -21.11 6.43 10.23
N HIS A 99 -21.14 5.26 9.62
CA HIS A 99 -22.37 4.67 9.05
C HIS A 99 -22.68 3.30 9.66
N SER A 100 -22.48 3.16 10.96
CA SER A 100 -22.84 1.94 11.70
C SER A 100 -24.35 1.81 11.80
N SER A 101 -24.95 0.98 10.94
CA SER A 101 -26.35 0.57 11.02
C SER A 101 -26.43 -0.89 11.42
N SER A 102 -27.04 -1.17 12.58
CA SER A 102 -27.26 -2.55 13.02
C SER A 102 -28.26 -3.28 12.13
N LEU A 103 -27.80 -4.35 11.46
CA LEU A 103 -28.69 -5.26 10.74
C LEU A 103 -29.45 -6.17 11.73
N PRO A 104 -30.72 -6.55 11.45
CA PRO A 104 -31.43 -7.51 12.26
C PRO A 104 -30.73 -8.89 12.24
N GLU A 105 -30.57 -9.52 13.41
CA GLU A 105 -29.80 -10.76 13.65
C GLU A 105 -30.36 -12.03 13.01
N THR A 106 -31.02 -11.94 11.86
CA THR A 106 -31.75 -13.06 11.27
C THR A 106 -30.94 -13.92 10.29
N THR A 107 -29.70 -13.57 9.99
CA THR A 107 -28.84 -14.32 9.04
C THR A 107 -27.42 -14.45 9.56
N ASP A 108 -26.72 -15.56 9.20
CA ASP A 108 -25.32 -15.80 9.55
C ASP A 108 -24.41 -14.65 9.10
N ILE A 109 -24.75 -14.00 7.98
CA ILE A 109 -24.03 -12.82 7.47
C ILE A 109 -24.24 -11.61 8.37
N ALA A 110 -25.44 -11.45 8.97
CA ALA A 110 -25.70 -10.36 9.92
C ALA A 110 -24.90 -10.52 11.20
N ILE A 111 -24.63 -11.74 11.66
CA ILE A 111 -23.77 -12.02 12.81
C ILE A 111 -22.33 -11.55 12.52
N VAL A 112 -21.80 -11.88 11.35
CA VAL A 112 -20.46 -11.44 10.93
C VAL A 112 -20.42 -9.92 10.77
N TYR A 113 -21.44 -9.32 10.17
CA TYR A 113 -21.57 -7.86 10.02
C TYR A 113 -21.58 -7.18 11.39
N ASN A 114 -22.46 -7.58 12.29
CA ASN A 114 -22.57 -7.00 13.63
C ASN A 114 -21.28 -7.21 14.46
N PHE A 115 -20.58 -8.34 14.26
CA PHE A 115 -19.27 -8.58 14.87
C PHE A 115 -18.20 -7.62 14.34
N LEU A 116 -18.14 -7.42 13.03
CA LEU A 116 -17.18 -6.51 12.39
C LEU A 116 -17.50 -5.04 12.70
N ASP A 117 -18.78 -4.66 12.67
CA ASP A 117 -19.25 -3.31 12.97
C ASP A 117 -19.04 -2.94 14.46
N LYS A 118 -19.30 -3.89 15.35
CA LYS A 118 -19.10 -3.71 16.79
C LYS A 118 -17.62 -3.67 17.21
N HIS A 119 -16.73 -4.15 16.37
CA HIS A 119 -15.31 -4.22 16.66
C HIS A 119 -14.54 -3.26 15.75
N HIS A 120 -14.32 -2.03 16.23
CA HIS A 120 -13.49 -0.99 15.58
C HIS A 120 -12.08 -1.48 15.17
N PHE A 121 -11.71 -2.69 15.58
CA PHE A 121 -10.51 -3.38 15.16
C PHE A 121 -10.37 -3.49 13.62
N VAL A 122 -11.48 -3.64 12.90
CA VAL A 122 -11.48 -3.73 11.43
C VAL A 122 -10.99 -2.42 10.81
N VAL A 123 -11.40 -1.29 11.35
CA VAL A 123 -10.97 0.04 10.89
C VAL A 123 -9.48 0.24 11.10
N ILE A 124 -8.98 -0.17 12.27
CA ILE A 124 -7.55 -0.13 12.58
C ILE A 124 -6.77 -1.03 11.61
N LEU A 125 -7.28 -2.24 11.36
CA LEU A 125 -6.66 -3.19 10.45
C LEU A 125 -6.57 -2.65 9.01
N ILE A 126 -7.66 -2.05 8.51
CA ILE A 126 -7.67 -1.41 7.18
C ILE A 126 -6.68 -0.24 7.15
N GLY A 127 -6.63 0.57 8.20
CA GLY A 127 -5.66 1.66 8.32
C GLY A 127 -4.21 1.14 8.24
N ILE A 128 -3.87 0.09 8.97
CA ILE A 128 -2.53 -0.50 8.96
C ILE A 128 -2.21 -1.13 7.59
N LEU A 129 -3.13 -1.92 7.04
CA LEU A 129 -2.92 -2.55 5.73
C LEU A 129 -2.79 -1.51 4.61
N GLY A 130 -3.65 -0.50 4.61
CA GLY A 130 -3.57 0.59 3.63
C GLY A 130 -2.27 1.37 3.76
N TRP A 131 -1.75 1.56 4.98
CA TRP A 131 -0.44 2.16 5.19
C TRP A 131 0.67 1.31 4.53
N PHE A 132 0.66 -0.01 4.73
CA PHE A 132 1.62 -0.89 4.05
C PHE A 132 1.47 -0.86 2.52
N VAL A 133 0.24 -0.85 2.01
CA VAL A 133 -0.02 -0.75 0.55
C VAL A 133 0.57 0.56 0.01
N LEU A 134 0.43 1.68 0.74
CA LEU A 134 1.01 2.97 0.37
C LEU A 134 2.55 2.89 0.30
N GLN A 135 3.19 2.35 1.36
CA GLN A 135 4.66 2.26 1.42
C GLN A 135 5.22 1.33 0.35
N ILE A 136 4.57 0.19 0.11
CA ILE A 136 4.97 -0.75 -0.94
C ILE A 136 4.82 -0.10 -2.33
N GLY A 137 3.73 0.62 -2.57
CA GLY A 137 3.52 1.35 -3.82
C GLY A 137 4.66 2.33 -4.09
N PHE A 138 5.04 3.16 -3.11
CA PHE A 138 6.17 4.08 -3.26
C PHE A 138 7.51 3.36 -3.43
N ALA A 139 7.73 2.24 -2.73
CA ALA A 139 8.94 1.45 -2.90
C ALA A 139 9.11 0.94 -4.34
N LEU A 140 8.01 0.47 -4.96
CA LEU A 140 8.01 0.02 -6.35
C LEU A 140 8.21 1.18 -7.33
N ILE A 141 7.64 2.36 -7.06
CA ILE A 141 7.89 3.58 -7.85
C ILE A 141 9.38 3.95 -7.78
N TYR A 142 9.98 3.97 -6.58
CA TYR A 142 11.41 4.26 -6.42
C TYR A 142 12.28 3.24 -7.15
N GLU A 143 12.00 1.94 -7.00
CA GLU A 143 12.71 0.86 -7.71
C GLU A 143 12.67 1.09 -9.22
N ARG A 144 11.53 1.44 -9.77
CA ARG A 144 11.39 1.65 -11.21
C ARG A 144 12.14 2.89 -11.68
N VAL A 145 11.89 4.05 -11.07
CA VAL A 145 12.49 5.32 -11.47
C VAL A 145 14.01 5.25 -11.41
N ASP A 146 14.55 4.64 -10.36
CA ASP A 146 15.99 4.48 -10.21
C ASP A 146 16.56 3.52 -11.25
N ARG A 147 15.91 2.38 -11.52
CA ARG A 147 16.35 1.43 -12.56
C ARG A 147 16.29 2.00 -13.97
N GLU A 148 15.28 2.80 -14.30
CA GLU A 148 15.14 3.47 -15.59
C GLU A 148 16.26 4.49 -15.81
N SER A 149 16.74 5.14 -14.76
CA SER A 149 17.88 6.07 -14.83
C SER A 149 19.25 5.39 -14.81
N GLY A 150 19.30 4.06 -14.71
CA GLY A 150 20.52 3.27 -14.57
C GLY A 150 21.10 3.32 -13.15
N CYS A 151 20.25 3.32 -12.13
CA CYS A 151 20.59 3.37 -10.70
C CYS A 151 21.39 4.63 -10.32
N LYS A 152 20.93 5.79 -10.77
CA LYS A 152 21.56 7.10 -10.53
C LYS A 152 20.72 8.06 -9.71
N GLU A 153 19.45 7.74 -9.48
CA GLU A 153 18.52 8.60 -8.74
C GLU A 153 18.76 8.51 -7.24
N LEU A 154 19.00 7.29 -6.72
CA LEU A 154 19.23 7.01 -5.31
C LEU A 154 20.62 6.34 -5.11
N SER A 155 21.34 6.76 -4.09
CA SER A 155 22.58 6.11 -3.67
C SER A 155 22.41 5.48 -2.31
N PHE A 156 22.55 4.16 -2.28
CA PHE A 156 22.47 3.38 -1.05
C PHE A 156 23.88 3.10 -0.51
N PRO A 157 24.14 3.27 0.80
CA PRO A 157 25.44 2.98 1.40
C PRO A 157 25.89 1.55 1.09
N GLU A 158 27.16 1.41 0.72
CA GLU A 158 27.80 0.10 0.47
C GLU A 158 27.10 -0.81 -0.55
N THR A 159 26.20 -0.24 -1.39
CA THR A 159 25.40 -1.02 -2.33
C THR A 159 25.41 -0.38 -3.73
N GLU A 160 26.21 -0.95 -4.65
CA GLU A 160 26.23 -0.53 -6.06
C GLU A 160 25.01 -1.04 -6.86
N HIS A 161 24.45 -2.16 -6.45
CA HIS A 161 23.31 -2.80 -7.11
C HIS A 161 22.18 -3.01 -6.09
N PRO A 162 21.32 -2.01 -5.88
CA PRO A 162 20.23 -2.11 -4.90
C PRO A 162 19.22 -3.20 -5.32
N THR A 163 18.77 -3.97 -4.34
CA THR A 163 17.69 -4.94 -4.47
C THR A 163 16.37 -4.29 -4.06
N ARG A 164 15.27 -5.03 -4.11
CA ARG A 164 13.96 -4.51 -3.70
C ARG A 164 13.90 -4.13 -2.21
N VAL A 165 14.71 -4.74 -1.38
CA VAL A 165 14.75 -4.46 0.06
C VAL A 165 15.26 -3.04 0.35
N GLU A 166 16.23 -2.55 -0.38
CA GLU A 166 16.76 -1.19 -0.21
C GLU A 166 15.68 -0.14 -0.51
N TYR A 167 14.88 -0.35 -1.55
CA TYR A 167 13.76 0.56 -1.86
C TYR A 167 12.63 0.47 -0.84
N PHE A 168 12.35 -0.73 -0.29
CA PHE A 168 11.38 -0.91 0.79
C PHE A 168 11.86 -0.22 2.07
N TYR A 169 13.13 -0.39 2.43
CA TYR A 169 13.74 0.30 3.55
C TYR A 169 13.58 1.81 3.43
N HIS A 170 13.96 2.38 2.29
CA HIS A 170 13.83 3.81 2.02
C HIS A 170 12.38 4.30 2.15
N SER A 171 11.45 3.62 1.50
CA SER A 171 10.03 3.99 1.54
C SER A 171 9.44 3.90 2.95
N ILE A 172 9.66 2.80 3.67
CA ILE A 172 9.15 2.59 5.02
C ILE A 172 9.75 3.64 5.97
N THR A 173 11.03 3.98 5.84
CA THR A 173 11.68 5.00 6.66
C THR A 173 11.02 6.37 6.45
N ILE A 174 10.75 6.77 5.21
CA ILE A 174 10.02 8.02 4.93
C ILE A 174 8.61 7.97 5.53
N GLY A 175 7.90 6.86 5.36
CA GLY A 175 6.53 6.71 5.83
C GLY A 175 6.37 6.72 7.35
N THR A 176 7.37 6.23 8.10
CA THR A 176 7.33 6.16 9.57
C THR A 176 7.86 7.40 10.26
N THR A 177 8.95 7.97 9.78
CA THR A 177 9.72 8.98 10.53
C THR A 177 9.71 10.35 9.88
N PHE A 178 9.29 10.47 8.62
CA PHE A 178 9.45 11.66 7.77
C PHE A 178 10.92 12.11 7.66
N ALA A 179 11.84 11.31 8.18
CA ALA A 179 13.25 11.58 8.14
C ALA A 179 13.87 11.04 6.84
N VAL A 180 14.91 11.70 6.38
CA VAL A 180 15.76 11.20 5.32
C VAL A 180 16.53 10.01 5.91
N SER A 181 16.45 8.87 5.24
CA SER A 181 17.34 7.73 5.54
C SER A 181 18.78 8.10 5.19
N ASP A 182 19.70 7.20 5.41
CA ASP A 182 21.09 7.26 4.95
C ASP A 182 21.24 7.15 3.40
N VAL A 183 20.13 7.21 2.68
CA VAL A 183 20.05 7.13 1.22
C VAL A 183 20.09 8.53 0.62
N ASP A 184 21.07 8.77 -0.27
CA ASP A 184 21.23 10.05 -0.94
C ASP A 184 20.30 10.17 -2.14
N ALA A 185 19.55 11.28 -2.22
CA ALA A 185 18.74 11.67 -3.35
C ALA A 185 19.55 12.54 -4.32
N ASN A 186 19.93 12.00 -5.47
CA ASN A 186 20.90 12.63 -6.36
C ASN A 186 20.30 13.67 -7.30
N THR A 187 19.03 13.50 -7.71
CA THR A 187 18.40 14.37 -8.70
C THR A 187 17.22 15.16 -8.12
N SER A 188 16.85 16.25 -8.80
CA SER A 188 15.67 17.01 -8.43
C SER A 188 14.37 16.23 -8.66
N HIS A 189 14.37 15.31 -9.63
CA HIS A 189 13.22 14.45 -9.93
C HIS A 189 12.90 13.53 -8.74
N ILE A 190 13.90 12.81 -8.22
CA ILE A 190 13.69 11.93 -7.09
C ILE A 190 13.35 12.70 -5.80
N ARG A 191 13.95 13.89 -5.59
CA ARG A 191 13.62 14.77 -4.45
C ARG A 191 12.16 15.21 -4.47
N TRP A 192 11.62 15.51 -5.67
CA TRP A 192 10.21 15.83 -5.85
C TRP A 192 9.32 14.64 -5.46
N LEU A 193 9.68 13.44 -5.88
CA LEU A 193 8.95 12.23 -5.56
C LEU A 193 8.98 11.93 -4.05
N ILE A 194 10.14 12.08 -3.39
CA ILE A 194 10.29 11.95 -1.93
C ILE A 194 9.41 12.97 -1.20
N MET A 195 9.38 14.22 -1.66
CA MET A 195 8.54 15.26 -1.08
C MET A 195 7.05 14.91 -1.18
N LEU A 196 6.58 14.45 -2.33
CA LEU A 196 5.19 13.99 -2.51
C LEU A 196 4.86 12.82 -1.60
N HIS A 197 5.76 11.83 -1.51
CA HIS A 197 5.61 10.70 -0.61
C HIS A 197 5.48 11.16 0.85
N SER A 198 6.37 12.03 1.30
CA SER A 198 6.36 12.57 2.68
C SER A 198 5.05 13.29 3.00
N ILE A 199 4.53 14.10 2.07
CA ILE A 199 3.25 14.79 2.23
C ILE A 199 2.09 13.78 2.33
N LEU A 200 2.04 12.80 1.44
CA LEU A 200 0.99 11.78 1.45
C LEU A 200 1.06 10.90 2.70
N ALA A 201 2.25 10.49 3.12
CA ALA A 201 2.45 9.73 4.35
C ALA A 201 2.02 10.54 5.58
N PHE A 202 2.35 11.84 5.64
CA PHE A 202 1.90 12.74 6.71
C PHE A 202 0.38 12.83 6.79
N ILE A 203 -0.28 13.08 5.66
CA ILE A 203 -1.75 13.15 5.59
C ILE A 203 -2.35 11.82 6.01
N TYR A 204 -1.84 10.70 5.49
CA TYR A 204 -2.31 9.35 5.82
C TYR A 204 -2.22 9.09 7.33
N ASN A 205 -1.05 9.30 7.92
CA ASN A 205 -0.81 9.08 9.34
C ASN A 205 -1.70 9.97 10.20
N THR A 206 -1.87 11.24 9.82
CA THR A 206 -2.73 12.20 10.54
C THR A 206 -4.18 11.75 10.53
N VAL A 207 -4.72 11.33 9.39
CA VAL A 207 -6.11 10.84 9.27
C VAL A 207 -6.29 9.53 10.03
N ALA A 208 -5.34 8.60 9.94
CA ALA A 208 -5.39 7.34 10.66
C ALA A 208 -5.40 7.55 12.20
N VAL A 209 -4.54 8.42 12.70
CA VAL A 209 -4.52 8.78 14.14
C VAL A 209 -5.82 9.47 14.56
N ALA A 210 -6.33 10.42 13.77
CA ALA A 210 -7.59 11.10 14.05
C ALA A 210 -8.76 10.10 14.11
N ALA A 211 -8.82 9.11 13.21
CA ALA A 211 -9.84 8.08 13.22
C ALA A 211 -9.77 7.19 14.48
N VAL A 212 -8.56 6.83 14.93
CA VAL A 212 -8.38 6.07 16.18
C VAL A 212 -8.80 6.89 17.40
N VAL A 213 -8.45 8.18 17.44
CA VAL A 213 -8.85 9.09 18.54
C VAL A 213 -10.37 9.26 18.59
N ASP A 214 -11.02 9.46 17.44
CA ASP A 214 -12.48 9.56 17.34
C ASP A 214 -13.17 8.29 17.87
N MET A 215 -12.64 7.14 17.50
CA MET A 215 -13.11 5.84 17.97
C MET A 215 -13.01 5.69 19.50
N ILE A 216 -11.88 6.08 20.11
CA ILE A 216 -11.69 5.99 21.56
C ILE A 216 -12.61 7.01 22.28
N SER A 217 -12.79 8.20 21.71
CA SER A 217 -13.58 9.28 22.32
C SER A 217 -15.08 9.03 22.23
N SER A 218 -15.55 8.26 21.27
CA SER A 218 -16.97 7.88 21.12
C SER A 218 -17.46 6.86 22.17
N GLY A 219 -16.60 6.39 23.05
CA GLY A 219 -16.99 5.64 24.25
C GLY A 219 -17.33 4.17 23.99
N VAL A 220 -16.69 3.60 23.02
CA VAL A 220 -16.84 2.18 22.70
C VAL A 220 -15.72 1.36 23.31
#